data_00f6376d43894489f97562c9099604df
#
_entry.id   00f6376d43894489f97562c9099604df
#
_cell.length_a   1.000
_cell.length_b   1.000
_cell.length_c   1.000
_cell.angle_alpha   90.00
_cell.angle_beta   90.00
_cell.angle_gamma   90.00
#
_symmetry.space_group_name_H-M   'P 1'
#
loop_
_entity.id
_entity.type
_entity.pdbx_description
1 polymer ?
#
loop_
_entity_poly.entity_id
_entity_poly.type
_entity_poly.pdbx_seq_one_letter_code
_entity_poly.pdbx_strand_id
1 'polypeptide(L)' 'MKNNIRELRQGAGLSQAALAKDLGVSRQTVNSIETGRYAPSLPLAITMARYFRRTVEEIFHVDE' A
#
# COMPACT_ATOMS: atom_id res chain seq x y z
N MET A 1 -8.28 4.20 6.37
CA MET A 1 -8.59 4.36 4.93
C MET A 1 -8.61 3.00 4.25
N LYS A 2 -9.67 2.70 3.55
CA LYS A 2 -9.78 1.43 2.83
C LYS A 2 -8.85 1.41 1.64
N ASN A 3 -8.28 0.24 1.35
CA ASN A 3 -7.37 0.09 0.22
C ASN A 3 -7.23 -1.38 -0.17
N ASN A 4 -6.60 -1.62 -1.32
CA ASN A 4 -6.39 -2.94 -1.89
C ASN A 4 -4.92 -3.37 -1.82
N ILE A 5 -4.12 -2.77 -0.96
CA ILE A 5 -2.69 -3.06 -0.92
C ILE A 5 -2.41 -4.52 -0.60
N ARG A 6 -3.14 -5.11 0.36
CA ARG A 6 -2.94 -6.53 0.71
C ARG A 6 -3.20 -7.43 -0.51
N GLU A 7 -4.30 -7.21 -1.20
CA GLU A 7 -4.67 -8.02 -2.36
C GLU A 7 -3.62 -7.89 -3.47
N LEU A 8 -3.18 -6.67 -3.74
CA LEU A 8 -2.15 -6.44 -4.75
C LEU A 8 -0.83 -7.07 -4.36
N ARG A 9 -0.45 -6.95 -3.08
CA ARG A 9 0.77 -7.56 -2.55
C ARG A 9 0.73 -9.08 -2.67
N GLN A 10 -0.36 -9.68 -2.23
CA GLN A 10 -0.52 -11.14 -2.28
C GLN A 10 -0.56 -11.64 -3.72
N GLY A 11 -1.23 -10.89 -4.60
CA GLY A 11 -1.25 -11.23 -6.02
C GLY A 11 0.12 -11.19 -6.68
N ALA A 12 1.03 -10.38 -6.15
CA ALA A 12 2.41 -10.30 -6.62
C ALA A 12 3.34 -11.30 -5.91
N GLY A 13 2.82 -12.09 -4.97
CA GLY A 13 3.60 -13.08 -4.25
C GLY A 13 4.56 -12.48 -3.23
N LEU A 14 4.28 -11.29 -2.71
CA LEU A 14 5.17 -10.57 -1.81
C LEU A 14 4.73 -10.70 -0.35
N SER A 15 5.70 -10.84 0.55
CA SER A 15 5.46 -10.68 1.98
C SER A 15 5.38 -9.18 2.31
N GLN A 16 4.84 -8.86 3.48
CA GLN A 16 4.85 -7.47 3.96
C GLN A 16 6.28 -6.94 4.04
N ALA A 17 7.21 -7.77 4.51
CA ALA A 17 8.61 -7.38 4.64
C ALA A 17 9.24 -7.07 3.27
N ALA A 18 8.95 -7.90 2.26
CA ALA A 18 9.47 -7.68 0.92
C ALA A 18 8.93 -6.38 0.31
N LEU A 19 7.63 -6.15 0.44
CA LEU A 19 7.03 -4.91 -0.06
C LEU A 19 7.60 -3.70 0.66
N ALA A 20 7.73 -3.77 1.99
CA ALA A 20 8.31 -2.68 2.78
C ALA A 20 9.71 -2.32 2.31
N LYS A 21 10.54 -3.34 2.08
CA LYS A 21 11.90 -3.14 1.58
C LYS A 21 11.90 -2.42 0.24
N ASP A 22 11.04 -2.85 -0.68
CA ASP A 22 10.97 -2.26 -2.01
C ASP A 22 10.49 -0.80 -1.97
N LEU A 23 9.59 -0.49 -1.04
CA LEU A 23 9.06 0.86 -0.88
C LEU A 23 9.94 1.77 -0.02
N GLY A 24 10.93 1.22 0.66
CA GLY A 24 11.79 1.98 1.56
C GLY A 24 11.13 2.40 2.87
N VAL A 25 10.17 1.60 3.35
CA VAL A 25 9.46 1.85 4.62
C VAL A 25 9.58 0.63 5.53
N SER A 26 9.11 0.76 6.76
CA SER A 26 9.10 -0.38 7.68
C SER A 26 7.97 -1.34 7.37
N ARG A 27 8.14 -2.62 7.77
CA ARG A 27 7.07 -3.61 7.69
C ARG A 27 5.84 -3.15 8.48
N GLN A 28 6.06 -2.52 9.63
CA GLN A 28 4.97 -2.01 10.46
C GLN A 28 4.14 -0.98 9.69
N THR A 29 4.79 -0.12 8.91
CA THR A 29 4.10 0.85 8.06
C THR A 29 3.20 0.15 7.04
N VAL A 30 3.72 -0.87 6.36
CA VAL A 30 2.92 -1.64 5.40
C VAL A 30 1.71 -2.26 6.10
N ASN A 31 1.92 -2.90 7.24
CA ASN A 31 0.83 -3.51 7.99
C ASN A 31 -0.23 -2.48 8.41
N SER A 32 0.21 -1.34 8.90
CA SER A 32 -0.72 -0.28 9.34
C SER A 32 -1.55 0.27 8.19
N ILE A 33 -0.95 0.38 7.00
CA ILE A 33 -1.68 0.80 5.80
C ILE A 33 -2.70 -0.27 5.41
N GLU A 34 -2.29 -1.53 5.34
CA GLU A 34 -3.17 -2.63 4.93
C GLU A 34 -4.37 -2.79 5.85
N THR A 35 -4.20 -2.55 7.13
CA THR A 35 -5.29 -2.66 8.11
C THR A 35 -6.16 -1.41 8.18
N GLY A 36 -5.83 -0.37 7.43
CA GLY A 36 -6.60 0.87 7.41
C GLY A 36 -6.34 1.81 8.57
N ARG A 37 -5.37 1.50 9.43
CA ARG A 37 -5.04 2.34 10.59
C ARG A 37 -4.28 3.60 10.22
N TYR A 38 -3.55 3.56 9.12
CA TYR A 38 -2.67 4.64 8.71
C TYR A 38 -2.88 4.91 7.23
N ALA A 39 -3.16 6.17 6.91
CA ALA A 39 -3.24 6.62 5.54
C ALA A 39 -1.83 7.07 5.11
N PRO A 40 -1.29 6.55 4.00
CA PRO A 40 0.05 6.95 3.57
C PRO A 40 0.07 8.43 3.18
N SER A 41 1.25 9.04 3.30
CA SER A 41 1.47 10.37 2.73
C SER A 41 1.23 10.33 1.22
N LEU A 42 0.95 11.48 0.62
CA LEU A 42 0.75 11.52 -0.82
C LEU A 42 1.96 10.98 -1.60
N PRO A 43 3.20 11.35 -1.26
CA PRO A 43 4.36 10.76 -1.95
C PRO A 43 4.40 9.23 -1.84
N LEU A 44 4.12 8.66 -0.67
CA LEU A 44 4.12 7.21 -0.51
C LEU A 44 2.98 6.57 -1.29
N ALA A 45 1.78 7.17 -1.28
CA ALA A 45 0.65 6.67 -2.04
C ALA A 45 0.96 6.63 -3.53
N ILE A 46 1.61 7.65 -4.06
CA ILE A 46 2.01 7.71 -5.47
C ILE A 46 3.07 6.62 -5.75
N THR A 47 4.03 6.44 -4.86
CA THR A 47 5.05 5.40 -5.01
C THR A 47 4.41 4.01 -5.05
N MET A 48 3.46 3.75 -4.17
CA MET A 48 2.73 2.48 -4.14
C MET A 48 1.93 2.27 -5.42
N ALA A 49 1.26 3.30 -5.90
CA ALA A 49 0.49 3.24 -7.14
C ALA A 49 1.38 2.90 -8.34
N ARG A 50 2.53 3.54 -8.44
CA ARG A 50 3.51 3.25 -9.50
C ARG A 50 4.06 1.84 -9.38
N TYR A 51 4.32 1.40 -8.15
CA TYR A 51 4.85 0.05 -7.89
C TYR A 51 3.91 -1.02 -8.43
N PHE A 52 2.61 -0.86 -8.18
CA PHE A 52 1.59 -1.81 -8.61
C PHE A 52 0.99 -1.48 -9.98
N ARG A 53 1.44 -0.41 -10.62
CA ARG A 53 0.94 0.04 -11.93
C ARG A 53 -0.56 0.29 -11.92
N ARG A 54 -1.01 1.00 -10.88
CA ARG A 54 -2.40 1.42 -10.70
C ARG A 54 -2.43 2.91 -10.43
N THR A 55 -3.61 3.50 -10.52
CA THR A 55 -3.78 4.87 -10.04
C THR A 55 -4.00 4.86 -8.53
N VAL A 56 -3.75 6.00 -7.88
CA VAL A 56 -4.00 6.12 -6.45
C VAL A 56 -5.46 5.81 -6.14
N GLU A 57 -6.39 6.29 -6.96
CA GLU A 57 -7.82 6.09 -6.75
C GLU A 57 -8.27 4.64 -6.93
N GLU A 58 -7.53 3.86 -7.69
CA GLU A 58 -7.82 2.43 -7.82
C GLU A 58 -7.42 1.66 -6.57
N ILE A 59 -6.48 2.18 -5.80
CA ILE A 59 -5.92 1.49 -4.62
C ILE A 59 -6.54 1.99 -3.33
N PHE A 60 -6.66 3.30 -3.17
CA PHE A 60 -7.11 3.92 -1.93
C PHE A 60 -8.50 4.50 -2.08
N HIS A 61 -9.35 4.22 -1.10
CA HIS A 61 -10.76 4.60 -1.16
C HIS A 61 -11.13 5.42 0.07
N VAL A 62 -11.83 6.52 -0.16
CA VAL A 62 -12.35 7.36 0.90
C VAL A 62 -13.76 6.89 1.24
N ASP A 63 -14.02 6.71 2.53
CA ASP A 63 -15.36 6.37 3.00
C ASP A 63 -16.23 7.62 2.96
N GLU A 64 -17.38 7.52 2.33
CA GLU A 64 -18.35 8.59 2.27
C GLU A 64 -19.58 8.26 3.10
#